data_36e720c9824a3df7812349c74c265060
#
_entry.id   36e720c9824a3df7812349c74c265060
#
_cell.length_a   1.000
_cell.length_b   1.000
_cell.length_c   1.000
_cell.angle_alpha   90.00
_cell.angle_beta   90.00
_cell.angle_gamma   90.00
#
_symmetry.space_group_name_H-M   'P 1'
#
loop_
_entity.id
_entity.type
_entity.pdbx_description
1 polymer ?
#
loop_
_entity_poly.entity_id
_entity_poly.type
_entity_poly.pdbx_seq_one_letter_code
_entity_poly.pdbx_strand_id
1 'polypeptide(L)'
;PSDRFQTKHLIEALLKDEKPAYIRTGRNPVEDIYSEDNCPFEMDKATVIKEGTDVVLIGCGEMVRPCVEAAEILEKEGISATVLDMYCVKPLDTEAIIKAATNAKAVVTAEEHAPFGGLGSMVAQVVGANCPKKVVNVALPDAPVITGNSKAVFDYYGMNGEGIAAKAKEALA
;
A
#
# COMPACT_ATOMS: atom_id res chain seq x y z
N PRO A 1 6.25 -3.98 7.46
CA PRO A 1 5.38 -5.16 7.24
C PRO A 1 3.93 -4.83 7.55
N SER A 2 3.00 -5.54 6.91
CA SER A 2 1.56 -5.28 6.96
C SER A 2 0.82 -6.09 8.03
N ASP A 3 1.38 -7.23 8.45
CA ASP A 3 0.84 -8.05 9.54
C ASP A 3 1.92 -8.86 10.27
N ARG A 4 1.50 -9.71 11.22
CA ARG A 4 2.41 -10.54 12.03
C ARG A 4 3.09 -11.63 11.21
N PHE A 5 2.44 -12.21 10.20
CA PHE A 5 3.02 -13.29 9.39
C PHE A 5 4.11 -12.73 8.48
N GLN A 6 3.85 -11.62 7.82
CA GLN A 6 4.87 -10.94 7.01
C GLN A 6 6.02 -10.42 7.90
N THR A 7 5.72 -9.93 9.12
CA THR A 7 6.75 -9.52 10.08
C THR A 7 7.67 -10.69 10.44
N LYS A 8 7.11 -11.88 10.70
CA LYS A 8 7.89 -13.10 10.98
C LYS A 8 8.87 -13.41 9.84
N HIS A 9 8.36 -13.49 8.60
CA HIS A 9 9.19 -13.77 7.43
C HIS A 9 10.26 -12.72 7.18
N LEU A 10 9.91 -11.43 7.38
CA LEU A 10 10.88 -10.33 7.27
C LEU A 10 12.03 -10.48 8.27
N ILE A 11 11.73 -10.75 9.54
CA ILE A 11 12.76 -10.94 10.57
C ILE A 11 13.64 -12.17 10.25
N GLU A 12 13.02 -13.28 9.85
CA GLU A 12 13.77 -14.49 9.47
C GLU A 12 14.69 -14.25 8.26
N ALA A 13 14.27 -13.45 7.31
CA ALA A 13 15.08 -13.09 6.15
C ALA A 13 16.23 -12.14 6.53
N LEU A 14 15.97 -11.13 7.36
CA LEU A 14 16.99 -10.18 7.81
C LEU A 14 18.06 -10.84 8.69
N LEU A 15 17.73 -11.88 9.45
CA LEU A 15 18.71 -12.67 10.22
C LEU A 15 19.72 -13.40 9.33
N LYS A 16 19.41 -13.57 8.04
CA LYS A 16 20.27 -14.23 7.05
C LYS A 16 21.03 -13.24 6.15
N ASP A 17 20.54 -12.00 6.05
CA ASP A 17 21.07 -11.01 5.10
C ASP A 17 22.35 -10.30 5.59
N GLU A 18 22.63 -10.27 6.88
CA GLU A 18 23.84 -9.63 7.49
C GLU A 18 24.02 -8.13 7.16
N LYS A 19 23.05 -7.47 6.54
CA LYS A 19 23.09 -6.04 6.22
C LYS A 19 22.34 -5.21 7.26
N PRO A 20 22.74 -3.95 7.48
CA PRO A 20 21.94 -3.04 8.29
C PRO A 20 20.56 -2.85 7.70
N ALA A 21 19.53 -2.95 8.56
CA ALA A 21 18.15 -2.75 8.17
C ALA A 21 17.41 -1.90 9.20
N TYR A 22 16.45 -1.12 8.74
CA TYR A 22 15.52 -0.39 9.58
C TYR A 22 14.10 -0.93 9.37
N ILE A 23 13.49 -1.43 10.44
CA ILE A 23 12.12 -1.94 10.42
C ILE A 23 11.26 -0.98 11.23
N ARG A 24 10.19 -0.48 10.61
CA ARG A 24 9.16 0.29 11.29
C ARG A 24 7.91 -0.57 11.45
N THR A 25 7.43 -0.69 12.67
CA THR A 25 6.17 -1.39 12.99
C THR A 25 5.20 -0.43 13.65
N GLY A 26 3.91 -0.61 13.40
CA GLY A 26 2.85 0.09 14.11
C GLY A 26 2.80 -0.31 15.59
N ARG A 27 2.21 0.53 16.42
CA ARG A 27 2.04 0.27 17.85
C ARG A 27 0.81 -0.60 18.15
N ASN A 28 -0.23 -0.44 17.35
CA ASN A 28 -1.49 -1.15 17.55
C ASN A 28 -1.49 -2.50 16.82
N PRO A 29 -2.23 -3.50 17.33
CA PRO A 29 -2.47 -4.72 16.57
C PRO A 29 -3.26 -4.39 15.30
N VAL A 30 -2.92 -5.08 14.21
CA VAL A 30 -3.61 -5.01 12.93
C VAL A 30 -4.28 -6.34 12.63
N GLU A 31 -5.30 -6.32 11.77
CA GLU A 31 -5.92 -7.55 11.28
C GLU A 31 -4.96 -8.27 10.32
N ASP A 32 -4.96 -9.60 10.40
CA ASP A 32 -4.13 -10.42 9.53
C ASP A 32 -4.61 -10.33 8.06
N ILE A 33 -3.66 -10.17 7.17
CA ILE A 33 -3.85 -10.23 5.70
C ILE A 33 -3.45 -11.61 5.21
N TYR A 34 -2.40 -12.16 5.79
CA TYR A 34 -1.80 -13.45 5.48
C TYR A 34 -2.14 -14.50 6.54
N SER A 35 -1.68 -15.72 6.32
CA SER A 35 -1.76 -16.83 7.26
C SER A 35 -0.42 -17.57 7.35
N GLU A 36 -0.27 -18.49 8.31
CA GLU A 36 0.96 -19.30 8.44
C GLU A 36 1.27 -20.07 7.16
N ASP A 37 0.25 -20.58 6.48
CA ASP A 37 0.40 -21.40 5.26
C ASP A 37 0.36 -20.58 3.96
N ASN A 38 0.01 -19.30 4.04
CA ASN A 38 -0.13 -18.44 2.86
C ASN A 38 0.35 -17.01 3.16
N CYS A 39 1.65 -16.85 3.17
CA CYS A 39 2.33 -15.56 3.25
C CYS A 39 3.44 -15.53 2.20
N PRO A 40 3.14 -15.22 0.95
CA PRO A 40 4.17 -15.08 -0.08
C PRO A 40 5.08 -13.91 0.29
N PHE A 41 6.34 -14.22 0.52
CA PHE A 41 7.34 -13.24 0.94
C PHE A 41 8.64 -13.46 0.19
N GLU A 42 9.13 -12.40 -0.42
CA GLU A 42 10.46 -12.31 -1.03
C GLU A 42 11.10 -11.00 -0.59
N MET A 43 12.37 -11.07 -0.14
CA MET A 43 13.09 -9.88 0.30
C MET A 43 13.14 -8.83 -0.81
N ASP A 44 12.86 -7.57 -0.46
CA ASP A 44 12.88 -6.40 -1.34
C ASP A 44 11.86 -6.43 -2.50
N LYS A 45 10.90 -7.36 -2.48
CA LYS A 45 9.84 -7.48 -3.48
C LYS A 45 8.46 -7.18 -2.89
N ALA A 46 7.63 -6.49 -3.65
CA ALA A 46 6.24 -6.29 -3.30
C ALA A 46 5.44 -7.60 -3.44
N THR A 47 4.45 -7.78 -2.57
CA THR A 47 3.50 -8.90 -2.71
C THR A 47 2.27 -8.45 -3.48
N VAL A 48 1.92 -9.18 -4.55
CA VAL A 48 0.64 -9.00 -5.24
C VAL A 48 -0.42 -9.77 -4.46
N ILE A 49 -1.33 -9.04 -3.77
CA ILE A 49 -2.43 -9.66 -3.01
C ILE A 49 -3.61 -9.98 -3.93
N LYS A 50 -3.88 -9.10 -4.88
CA LYS A 50 -4.97 -9.24 -5.86
C LYS A 50 -4.51 -8.69 -7.20
N GLU A 51 -4.88 -9.35 -8.31
CA GLU A 51 -4.68 -8.84 -9.67
C GLU A 51 -5.97 -8.19 -10.20
N GLY A 52 -5.80 -7.11 -10.96
CA GLY A 52 -6.88 -6.36 -11.60
C GLY A 52 -6.35 -5.47 -12.71
N THR A 53 -7.23 -4.78 -13.43
CA THR A 53 -6.87 -4.07 -14.66
C THR A 53 -7.30 -2.61 -14.73
N ASP A 54 -8.18 -2.14 -13.84
CA ASP A 54 -8.68 -0.75 -13.92
C ASP A 54 -7.82 0.21 -13.09
N VAL A 55 -7.48 -0.16 -11.86
CA VAL A 55 -6.72 0.69 -10.92
C VAL A 55 -5.72 -0.15 -10.12
N VAL A 56 -4.59 0.45 -9.76
CA VAL A 56 -3.64 -0.15 -8.82
C VAL A 56 -3.77 0.53 -7.47
N LEU A 57 -3.93 -0.25 -6.41
CA LEU A 57 -3.90 0.18 -5.02
C LEU A 57 -2.59 -0.32 -4.40
N ILE A 58 -1.75 0.59 -3.91
CA ILE A 58 -0.45 0.26 -3.31
C ILE A 58 -0.45 0.74 -1.87
N GLY A 59 -0.42 -0.19 -0.94
CA GLY A 59 -0.33 0.12 0.50
C GLY A 59 1.01 -0.27 1.09
N CYS A 60 1.38 0.36 2.21
CA CYS A 60 2.46 -0.13 3.07
C CYS A 60 2.00 -0.16 4.53
N GLY A 61 2.49 -1.16 5.27
CA GLY A 61 2.17 -1.35 6.68
C GLY A 61 0.65 -1.44 6.94
N GLU A 62 0.16 -0.66 7.90
CA GLU A 62 -1.25 -0.65 8.30
C GLU A 62 -2.22 -0.28 7.17
N MET A 63 -1.74 0.37 6.10
CA MET A 63 -2.61 0.79 4.98
C MET A 63 -2.84 -0.30 3.93
N VAL A 64 -2.21 -1.45 4.05
CA VAL A 64 -2.43 -2.57 3.12
C VAL A 64 -3.82 -3.17 3.31
N ARG A 65 -4.27 -3.36 4.56
CA ARG A 65 -5.63 -3.87 4.84
C ARG A 65 -6.73 -2.97 4.26
N PRO A 66 -6.71 -1.64 4.48
CA PRO A 66 -7.64 -0.73 3.79
C PRO A 66 -7.60 -0.80 2.26
N CYS A 67 -6.44 -1.07 1.65
CA CYS A 67 -6.36 -1.28 0.19
C CYS A 67 -7.09 -2.55 -0.24
N VAL A 68 -7.00 -3.64 0.53
CA VAL A 68 -7.76 -4.88 0.27
C VAL A 68 -9.26 -4.62 0.36
N GLU A 69 -9.71 -3.97 1.42
CA GLU A 69 -11.13 -3.61 1.62
C GLU A 69 -11.65 -2.69 0.49
N ALA A 70 -10.83 -1.71 0.08
CA ALA A 70 -11.16 -0.84 -1.06
C ALA A 70 -11.33 -1.64 -2.36
N ALA A 71 -10.46 -2.62 -2.62
CA ALA A 71 -10.58 -3.48 -3.78
C ALA A 71 -11.86 -4.34 -3.76
N GLU A 72 -12.29 -4.81 -2.58
CA GLU A 72 -13.56 -5.53 -2.42
C GLU A 72 -14.79 -4.62 -2.67
N ILE A 73 -14.71 -3.35 -2.24
CA ILE A 73 -15.76 -2.36 -2.50
C ILE A 73 -15.84 -2.06 -4.01
N LEU A 74 -14.70 -1.81 -4.65
CA LEU A 74 -14.62 -1.52 -6.07
C LEU A 74 -15.10 -2.69 -6.94
N GLU A 75 -14.80 -3.92 -6.56
CA GLU A 75 -15.24 -5.13 -7.26
C GLU A 75 -16.77 -5.27 -7.30
N LYS A 76 -17.46 -4.92 -6.19
CA LYS A 76 -18.93 -4.90 -6.14
C LYS A 76 -19.54 -3.86 -7.09
N GLU A 77 -18.77 -2.86 -7.47
CA GLU A 77 -19.13 -1.82 -8.43
C GLU A 77 -18.61 -2.11 -9.86
N GLY A 78 -18.02 -3.29 -10.09
CA GLY A 78 -17.52 -3.72 -11.39
C GLY A 78 -16.15 -3.12 -11.77
N ILE A 79 -15.40 -2.57 -10.80
CA ILE A 79 -14.08 -2.01 -11.01
C ILE A 79 -13.03 -3.02 -10.51
N SER A 80 -12.14 -3.43 -11.40
CA SER A 80 -11.10 -4.41 -11.11
C SER A 80 -9.82 -3.74 -10.61
N ALA A 81 -9.43 -4.02 -9.37
CA ALA A 81 -8.26 -3.40 -8.74
C ALA A 81 -7.13 -4.42 -8.52
N THR A 82 -5.89 -4.04 -8.90
CA THR A 82 -4.67 -4.70 -8.41
C THR A 82 -4.34 -4.16 -7.03
N VAL A 83 -3.99 -5.04 -6.07
CA VAL A 83 -3.52 -4.64 -4.73
C VAL A 83 -2.10 -5.10 -4.55
N LEU A 84 -1.18 -4.15 -4.29
CA LEU A 84 0.21 -4.40 -3.94
C LEU A 84 0.47 -4.07 -2.47
N ASP A 85 1.03 -5.03 -1.75
CA ASP A 85 1.64 -4.80 -0.45
C ASP A 85 3.12 -4.41 -0.66
N MET A 86 3.41 -3.13 -0.50
CA MET A 86 4.74 -2.56 -0.62
C MET A 86 5.40 -2.47 0.76
N TYR A 87 5.64 -3.61 1.40
CA TYR A 87 6.22 -3.64 2.74
C TYR A 87 7.62 -3.03 2.79
N CYS A 88 8.37 -3.09 1.69
CA CYS A 88 9.70 -2.52 1.57
C CYS A 88 9.66 -1.23 0.73
N VAL A 89 9.91 -0.10 1.37
CA VAL A 89 9.96 1.20 0.67
C VAL A 89 11.37 1.53 0.17
N LYS A 90 12.40 0.84 0.70
CA LYS A 90 13.78 1.03 0.24
C LYS A 90 14.60 -0.26 0.48
N PRO A 91 15.03 -0.92 -0.63
CA PRO A 91 14.77 -0.57 -2.03
C PRO A 91 13.29 -0.71 -2.40
N LEU A 92 12.82 0.13 -3.32
CA LEU A 92 11.46 0.07 -3.83
C LEU A 92 11.39 -0.95 -4.97
N ASP A 93 10.38 -1.82 -4.96
CA ASP A 93 10.13 -2.75 -6.09
C ASP A 93 9.51 -2.01 -7.28
N THR A 94 10.37 -1.38 -8.07
CA THR A 94 9.96 -0.59 -9.24
C THR A 94 9.38 -1.48 -10.35
N GLU A 95 9.84 -2.72 -10.46
CA GLU A 95 9.34 -3.68 -11.46
C GLU A 95 7.88 -4.05 -11.21
N ALA A 96 7.51 -4.34 -9.96
CA ALA A 96 6.13 -4.63 -9.58
C ALA A 96 5.21 -3.43 -9.85
N ILE A 97 5.66 -2.21 -9.52
CA ILE A 97 4.91 -0.98 -9.79
C ILE A 97 4.67 -0.80 -11.28
N ILE A 98 5.72 -0.87 -12.11
CA ILE A 98 5.64 -0.69 -13.55
C ILE A 98 4.71 -1.75 -14.16
N LYS A 99 4.88 -3.02 -13.78
CA LYS A 99 4.05 -4.13 -14.26
C LYS A 99 2.57 -3.88 -13.97
N ALA A 100 2.24 -3.57 -12.72
CA ALA A 100 0.86 -3.32 -12.31
C ALA A 100 0.30 -2.05 -12.97
N ALA A 101 1.08 -0.97 -12.97
CA ALA A 101 0.62 0.30 -13.51
C ALA A 101 0.45 0.28 -15.02
N THR A 102 1.25 -0.47 -15.79
CA THR A 102 1.20 -0.44 -17.27
C THR A 102 -0.20 -0.71 -17.81
N ASN A 103 -0.92 -1.66 -17.25
CA ASN A 103 -2.25 -2.07 -17.71
C ASN A 103 -3.41 -1.35 -17.03
N ALA A 104 -3.16 -0.58 -15.98
CA ALA A 104 -4.18 0.14 -15.25
C ALA A 104 -4.35 1.57 -15.77
N LYS A 105 -5.50 2.19 -15.48
CA LYS A 105 -5.82 3.58 -15.85
C LYS A 105 -5.31 4.60 -14.84
N ALA A 106 -5.21 4.21 -13.57
CA ALA A 106 -4.75 5.07 -12.47
C ALA A 106 -4.05 4.25 -11.37
N VAL A 107 -3.31 4.95 -10.51
CA VAL A 107 -2.67 4.38 -9.33
C VAL A 107 -3.10 5.17 -8.10
N VAL A 108 -3.43 4.46 -7.02
CA VAL A 108 -3.69 5.05 -5.70
C VAL A 108 -2.70 4.45 -4.72
N THR A 109 -1.99 5.28 -3.98
CA THR A 109 -1.11 4.85 -2.89
C THR A 109 -1.74 5.18 -1.55
N ALA A 110 -1.50 4.36 -0.54
CA ALA A 110 -1.96 4.59 0.82
C ALA A 110 -0.81 4.36 1.83
N GLU A 111 -0.56 5.38 2.65
CA GLU A 111 0.55 5.35 3.61
C GLU A 111 0.23 6.18 4.87
N GLU A 112 0.60 5.67 6.03
CA GLU A 112 0.58 6.44 7.29
C GLU A 112 1.80 7.38 7.32
N HIS A 113 1.77 8.41 6.50
CA HIS A 113 2.85 9.36 6.31
C HIS A 113 2.29 10.69 5.76
N ALA A 114 3.11 11.74 5.75
CA ALA A 114 2.81 12.97 5.01
C ALA A 114 2.91 12.73 3.49
N PRO A 115 2.27 13.54 2.64
CA PRO A 115 2.23 13.31 1.20
C PRO A 115 3.59 13.48 0.49
N PHE A 116 4.57 14.07 1.15
CA PHE A 116 5.88 14.36 0.57
C PHE A 116 6.96 13.41 1.10
N GLY A 117 7.76 12.85 0.20
CA GLY A 117 8.92 12.01 0.53
C GLY A 117 8.60 10.57 0.95
N GLY A 118 7.32 10.18 1.01
CA GLY A 118 6.89 8.83 1.33
C GLY A 118 6.67 7.95 0.09
N LEU A 119 5.95 6.84 0.30
CA LEU A 119 5.61 5.86 -0.74
C LEU A 119 4.97 6.50 -1.96
N GLY A 120 3.96 7.36 -1.77
CA GLY A 120 3.25 8.00 -2.86
C GLY A 120 4.15 8.84 -3.75
N SER A 121 5.09 9.60 -3.17
CA SER A 121 6.09 10.38 -3.92
C SER A 121 7.01 9.49 -4.75
N MET A 122 7.48 8.38 -4.19
CA MET A 122 8.35 7.44 -4.89
C MET A 122 7.61 6.72 -6.02
N VAL A 123 6.40 6.25 -5.77
CA VAL A 123 5.55 5.61 -6.79
C VAL A 123 5.25 6.60 -7.93
N ALA A 124 4.93 7.85 -7.61
CA ALA A 124 4.67 8.88 -8.63
C ALA A 124 5.87 9.12 -9.54
N GLN A 125 7.10 9.09 -9.00
CA GLN A 125 8.34 9.19 -9.79
C GLN A 125 8.50 7.98 -10.73
N VAL A 126 8.29 6.76 -10.22
CA VAL A 126 8.41 5.54 -11.02
C VAL A 126 7.36 5.52 -12.15
N VAL A 127 6.11 5.80 -11.82
CA VAL A 127 5.00 5.84 -12.79
C VAL A 127 5.22 6.94 -13.82
N GLY A 128 5.59 8.15 -13.37
CA GLY A 128 5.85 9.29 -14.26
C GLY A 128 6.97 9.03 -15.26
N ALA A 129 8.01 8.30 -14.86
CA ALA A 129 9.15 7.98 -15.72
C ALA A 129 8.91 6.83 -16.71
N ASN A 130 8.05 5.86 -16.36
CA ASN A 130 7.95 4.60 -17.12
C ASN A 130 6.58 4.37 -17.78
N CYS A 131 5.49 4.78 -17.15
CA CYS A 131 4.12 4.55 -17.63
C CYS A 131 3.18 5.68 -17.15
N PRO A 132 3.35 6.92 -17.66
CA PRO A 132 2.71 8.12 -17.11
C PRO A 132 1.19 8.00 -17.03
N LYS A 133 0.65 8.23 -15.83
CA LYS A 133 -0.78 8.27 -15.54
C LYS A 133 -1.05 8.97 -14.21
N LYS A 134 -2.34 9.16 -13.89
CA LYS A 134 -2.75 9.77 -12.63
C LYS A 134 -2.33 8.91 -11.44
N VAL A 135 -1.60 9.51 -10.51
CA VAL A 135 -1.26 8.91 -9.21
C VAL A 135 -1.92 9.76 -8.13
N VAL A 136 -2.70 9.14 -7.27
CA VAL A 136 -3.37 9.77 -6.12
C VAL A 136 -2.78 9.18 -4.85
N ASN A 137 -2.34 10.04 -3.93
CA ASN A 137 -1.81 9.61 -2.65
C ASN A 137 -2.84 9.82 -1.53
N VAL A 138 -3.21 8.75 -0.83
CA VAL A 138 -3.99 8.76 0.40
C VAL A 138 -3.00 8.75 1.57
N ALA A 139 -2.89 9.89 2.23
CA ALA A 139 -1.91 10.14 3.30
C ALA A 139 -2.48 11.12 4.32
N LEU A 140 -1.83 11.24 5.46
CA LEU A 140 -2.10 12.31 6.43
C LEU A 140 -1.73 13.67 5.81
N PRO A 141 -2.45 14.75 6.13
CA PRO A 141 -2.11 16.08 5.61
C PRO A 141 -0.74 16.54 6.11
N ASP A 142 -0.05 17.36 5.31
CA ASP A 142 1.17 18.07 5.75
C ASP A 142 0.80 19.25 6.64
N ALA A 143 0.17 18.95 7.77
CA ALA A 143 -0.34 19.89 8.77
C ALA A 143 -0.52 19.17 10.12
N PRO A 144 -0.72 19.88 11.23
CA PRO A 144 -1.10 19.23 12.49
C PRO A 144 -2.36 18.37 12.32
N VAL A 145 -2.23 17.08 12.66
CA VAL A 145 -3.35 16.14 12.60
C VAL A 145 -4.20 16.17 13.86
N ILE A 146 -5.46 15.74 13.76
CA ILE A 146 -6.34 15.58 14.93
C ILE A 146 -5.75 14.56 15.91
N THR A 147 -6.06 14.71 17.17
CA THR A 147 -5.66 13.77 18.22
C THR A 147 -6.74 12.71 18.40
N GLY A 148 -6.33 11.44 18.46
CA GLY A 148 -7.25 10.31 18.67
C GLY A 148 -6.52 8.97 18.63
N ASN A 149 -7.29 7.88 18.73
CA ASN A 149 -6.75 6.57 18.41
C ASN A 149 -6.56 6.44 16.88
N SER A 150 -5.64 5.58 16.45
CA SER A 150 -5.26 5.47 15.02
C SER A 150 -6.47 5.25 14.12
N LYS A 151 -7.40 4.35 14.48
CA LYS A 151 -8.60 4.09 13.69
C LYS A 151 -9.45 5.36 13.47
N ALA A 152 -9.74 6.10 14.53
CA ALA A 152 -10.54 7.33 14.42
C ALA A 152 -9.83 8.41 13.60
N VAL A 153 -8.51 8.50 13.70
CA VAL A 153 -7.70 9.43 12.89
C VAL A 153 -7.74 9.01 11.41
N PHE A 154 -7.54 7.74 11.11
CA PHE A 154 -7.59 7.22 9.74
C PHE A 154 -8.99 7.40 9.13
N ASP A 155 -10.05 7.08 9.85
CA ASP A 155 -11.43 7.29 9.40
C ASP A 155 -11.70 8.77 9.09
N TYR A 156 -11.25 9.68 9.94
CA TYR A 156 -11.42 11.13 9.73
C TYR A 156 -10.74 11.64 8.45
N TYR A 157 -9.57 11.10 8.11
CA TYR A 157 -8.83 11.49 6.91
C TYR A 157 -9.14 10.60 5.69
N GLY A 158 -10.12 9.70 5.79
CA GLY A 158 -10.48 8.79 4.69
C GLY A 158 -9.39 7.77 4.36
N MET A 159 -8.56 7.43 5.34
CA MET A 159 -7.50 6.41 5.22
C MET A 159 -8.06 5.04 5.63
N ASN A 160 -9.18 4.66 5.03
CA ASN A 160 -9.90 3.40 5.22
C ASN A 160 -10.39 2.87 3.88
N GLY A 161 -11.03 1.70 3.86
CA GLY A 161 -11.47 1.05 2.64
C GLY A 161 -12.39 1.92 1.78
N GLU A 162 -13.37 2.59 2.40
CA GLU A 162 -14.32 3.47 1.70
C GLU A 162 -13.62 4.69 1.11
N GLY A 163 -12.74 5.33 1.87
CA GLY A 163 -12.02 6.53 1.42
C GLY A 163 -11.06 6.23 0.27
N ILE A 164 -10.32 5.11 0.36
CA ILE A 164 -9.41 4.67 -0.71
C ILE A 164 -10.23 4.30 -1.97
N ALA A 165 -11.36 3.60 -1.83
CA ALA A 165 -12.24 3.28 -2.95
C ALA A 165 -12.81 4.54 -3.61
N ALA A 166 -13.22 5.54 -2.81
CA ALA A 166 -13.67 6.83 -3.34
C ALA A 166 -12.56 7.54 -4.15
N LYS A 167 -11.33 7.56 -3.62
CA LYS A 167 -10.16 8.13 -4.32
C LYS A 167 -9.81 7.37 -5.60
N ALA A 168 -9.98 6.06 -5.61
CA ALA A 168 -9.80 5.26 -6.82
C ALA A 168 -10.83 5.63 -7.90
N LYS A 169 -12.11 5.80 -7.54
CA LYS A 169 -13.17 6.24 -8.46
C LYS A 169 -12.90 7.66 -9.00
N GLU A 170 -12.49 8.60 -8.15
CA GLU A 170 -12.07 9.95 -8.58
C GLU A 170 -10.84 9.90 -9.51
N ALA A 171 -9.95 8.93 -9.33
CA ALA A 171 -8.79 8.79 -10.19
C ALA A 171 -9.13 8.23 -11.57
N LEU A 172 -10.19 7.42 -11.67
CA LEU A 172 -10.68 6.80 -12.90
C LEU A 172 -11.60 7.71 -13.72
N ALA A 173 -12.20 8.72 -13.09
CA ALA A 173 -13.05 9.72 -13.75
C ALA A 173 -12.21 10.74 -14.53
#